data_1f1aeef6a5e791d84c9f891fe6a8e01e
#
_entry.id   1f1aeef6a5e791d84c9f891fe6a8e01e
#
_cell.length_a   1.000
_cell.length_b   1.000
_cell.length_c   1.000
_cell.angle_alpha   90.00
_cell.angle_beta   90.00
_cell.angle_gamma   90.00
#
_symmetry.space_group_name_H-M   'P 1'
#
loop_
_entity.id
_entity.type
_entity.pdbx_description
1 polymer ?
#
loop_
_entity_poly.entity_id
_entity_poly.type
_entity_poly.pdbx_seq_one_letter_code
_entity_poly.pdbx_strand_id
1 'polypeptide(L)'
;IVICSHLHIDHVGWNTTLQEQHWVPTFPNARYLFSASDIEYWDPANTEKFPNKIGGEVNQGVFEDSVQPIIDAGKVEAITGRFEVLPGIVLEPAPGHTPGHMVMKVESCGEHAIFVGDILHHLIQIHCPNWNSIFCEMAQDARNTRRNVLSYAAQNSALIFPAHFGGQHAVWVTEKDTRFDIAYIKPI
;
A
#
# COMPACT_ATOMS: atom_id res chain seq x y z
N ILE A 1 -9.95 -0.20 13.31
CA ILE A 1 -8.80 0.46 12.63
C ILE A 1 -9.00 0.26 11.14
N VAL A 2 -8.81 1.33 10.36
CA VAL A 2 -8.70 1.31 8.90
C VAL A 2 -7.25 1.61 8.54
N ILE A 3 -6.67 0.84 7.64
CA ILE A 3 -5.29 1.01 7.18
C ILE A 3 -5.32 1.12 5.66
N CYS A 4 -4.82 2.22 5.10
CA CYS A 4 -4.61 2.36 3.68
C CYS A 4 -3.11 2.18 3.38
N SER A 5 -2.78 1.28 2.46
CA SER A 5 -1.41 1.08 2.01
C SER A 5 -0.86 2.35 1.34
N HIS A 6 -1.72 3.08 0.63
CA HIS A 6 -1.46 4.36 -0.03
C HIS A 6 -2.79 5.04 -0.39
N LEU A 7 -2.76 6.26 -0.92
CA LEU A 7 -3.95 7.09 -1.12
C LEU A 7 -4.38 7.22 -2.60
N HIS A 8 -4.34 6.12 -3.38
CA HIS A 8 -4.99 6.06 -4.69
C HIS A 8 -6.49 5.76 -4.57
N ILE A 9 -7.24 6.12 -5.60
CA ILE A 9 -8.71 6.05 -5.67
C ILE A 9 -9.28 4.69 -5.28
N ASP A 10 -8.68 3.61 -5.74
CA ASP A 10 -9.13 2.23 -5.52
C ASP A 10 -8.75 1.64 -4.15
N HIS A 11 -7.98 2.41 -3.35
CA HIS A 11 -7.59 2.02 -1.98
C HIS A 11 -8.27 2.84 -0.89
N VAL A 12 -8.86 3.99 -1.22
CA VAL A 12 -9.46 4.89 -0.23
C VAL A 12 -10.97 5.10 -0.38
N GLY A 13 -11.58 4.62 -1.44
CA GLY A 13 -12.98 4.90 -1.77
C GLY A 13 -13.99 4.49 -0.68
N TRP A 14 -13.66 3.54 0.18
CA TRP A 14 -14.52 3.14 1.30
C TRP A 14 -14.19 3.83 2.63
N ASN A 15 -13.25 4.76 2.64
CA ASN A 15 -12.99 5.59 3.82
C ASN A 15 -14.22 6.43 4.17
N THR A 16 -14.95 6.87 3.14
CA THR A 16 -16.09 7.76 3.28
C THR A 16 -17.35 7.19 2.62
N THR A 17 -18.50 7.69 3.03
CA THR A 17 -19.80 7.47 2.39
C THR A 17 -20.50 8.80 2.22
N LEU A 18 -21.25 8.97 1.12
CA LEU A 18 -21.98 10.19 0.83
C LEU A 18 -23.31 10.20 1.59
N GLN A 19 -23.51 11.17 2.49
CA GLN A 19 -24.74 11.38 3.24
C GLN A 19 -25.17 12.84 3.09
N GLU A 20 -26.40 13.08 2.64
CA GLU A 20 -26.97 14.43 2.46
C GLU A 20 -26.02 15.40 1.74
N GLN A 21 -25.38 14.92 0.65
CA GLN A 21 -24.39 15.63 -0.16
C GLN A 21 -23.04 15.96 0.54
N HIS A 22 -22.76 15.34 1.69
CA HIS A 22 -21.49 15.46 2.40
C HIS A 22 -20.81 14.11 2.51
N TRP A 23 -19.50 14.07 2.26
CA TRP A 23 -18.68 12.90 2.51
C TRP A 23 -18.39 12.79 4.01
N VAL A 24 -18.73 11.66 4.62
CA VAL A 24 -18.52 11.40 6.05
C VAL A 24 -17.80 10.07 6.25
N PRO A 25 -17.06 9.88 7.36
CA PRO A 25 -16.39 8.60 7.63
C PRO A 25 -17.34 7.41 7.60
N THR A 26 -17.04 6.40 6.77
CA THR A 26 -17.80 5.14 6.72
C THR A 26 -17.74 4.41 8.05
N PHE A 27 -16.58 4.48 8.73
CA PHE A 27 -16.37 3.84 10.03
C PHE A 27 -16.13 4.90 11.12
N PRO A 28 -17.21 5.51 11.69
CA PRO A 28 -17.09 6.69 12.55
C PRO A 28 -16.38 6.41 13.88
N ASN A 29 -16.21 5.15 14.27
CA ASN A 29 -15.50 4.75 15.49
C ASN A 29 -14.08 4.22 15.22
N ALA A 30 -13.62 4.19 13.97
CA ALA A 30 -12.29 3.74 13.62
C ALA A 30 -11.25 4.88 13.72
N ARG A 31 -10.00 4.50 13.99
CA ARG A 31 -8.82 5.28 13.63
C ARG A 31 -8.42 4.91 12.20
N TYR A 32 -8.01 5.90 11.42
CA TYR A 32 -7.53 5.71 10.06
C TYR A 32 -6.03 5.96 10.02
N LEU A 33 -5.27 4.96 9.63
CA LEU A 33 -3.81 5.02 9.53
C LEU A 33 -3.43 5.32 8.10
N PHE A 34 -2.92 6.53 7.85
CA PHE A 34 -2.43 6.98 6.55
C PHE A 34 -0.96 7.35 6.65
N SER A 35 -0.19 7.11 5.59
CA SER A 35 1.17 7.63 5.52
C SER A 35 1.18 9.17 5.49
N ALA A 36 1.99 9.78 6.34
CA ALA A 36 2.17 11.24 6.33
C ALA A 36 2.72 11.74 4.99
N SER A 37 3.58 10.95 4.34
CA SER A 37 4.14 11.30 3.02
C SER A 37 3.09 11.28 1.92
N ASP A 38 2.12 10.34 1.96
CA ASP A 38 1.04 10.32 0.97
C ASP A 38 0.00 11.41 1.23
N ILE A 39 -0.30 11.72 2.51
CA ILE A 39 -1.13 12.89 2.83
C ILE A 39 -0.51 14.15 2.23
N GLU A 40 0.79 14.40 2.49
CA GLU A 40 1.48 15.57 1.95
C GLU A 40 1.52 15.57 0.41
N TYR A 41 1.76 14.41 -0.19
CA TYR A 41 1.88 14.29 -1.65
C TYR A 41 0.55 14.54 -2.37
N TRP A 42 -0.54 13.97 -1.89
CA TRP A 42 -1.85 14.05 -2.54
C TRP A 42 -2.66 15.27 -2.15
N ASP A 43 -2.33 15.98 -1.07
CA ASP A 43 -3.01 17.21 -0.66
C ASP A 43 -2.98 18.24 -1.82
N PRO A 44 -4.15 18.73 -2.29
CA PRO A 44 -4.24 19.73 -3.33
C PRO A 44 -3.52 21.04 -3.00
N ALA A 45 -3.42 21.38 -1.71
CA ALA A 45 -2.67 22.55 -1.25
C ALA A 45 -1.15 22.48 -1.58
N ASN A 46 -0.63 21.29 -1.83
CA ASN A 46 0.78 21.03 -2.15
C ASN A 46 1.04 20.82 -3.64
N THR A 47 0.10 21.13 -4.53
CA THR A 47 0.23 20.90 -5.98
C THR A 47 1.45 21.59 -6.58
N GLU A 48 1.83 22.77 -6.11
CA GLU A 48 3.04 23.47 -6.58
C GLU A 48 4.32 22.74 -6.16
N LYS A 49 4.33 22.07 -5.01
CA LYS A 49 5.47 21.25 -4.53
C LYS A 49 5.63 19.96 -5.34
N PHE A 50 4.53 19.40 -5.81
CA PHE A 50 4.48 18.14 -6.55
C PHE A 50 3.72 18.30 -7.89
N PRO A 51 4.29 19.03 -8.88
CA PRO A 51 3.55 19.46 -10.08
C PRO A 51 3.32 18.35 -11.11
N ASN A 52 4.08 17.25 -11.06
CA ASN A 52 4.10 16.22 -12.10
C ASN A 52 3.70 14.84 -11.53
N LYS A 53 2.52 14.73 -10.92
CA LYS A 53 2.00 13.46 -10.41
C LYS A 53 1.55 12.59 -11.58
N ILE A 54 2.08 11.39 -11.71
CA ILE A 54 1.72 10.42 -12.75
C ILE A 54 0.25 10.00 -12.61
N GLY A 55 -0.18 9.68 -11.39
CA GLY A 55 -1.57 9.34 -11.07
C GLY A 55 -2.50 10.54 -10.88
N GLY A 56 -2.04 11.78 -11.14
CA GLY A 56 -2.77 13.00 -10.79
C GLY A 56 -4.16 13.10 -11.44
N GLU A 57 -4.30 12.74 -12.70
CA GLU A 57 -5.60 12.77 -13.40
C GLU A 57 -6.57 11.71 -12.86
N VAL A 58 -6.08 10.50 -12.59
CA VAL A 58 -6.88 9.38 -12.09
C VAL A 58 -7.31 9.63 -10.64
N ASN A 59 -6.47 10.32 -9.87
CA ASN A 59 -6.70 10.61 -8.45
C ASN A 59 -7.38 11.98 -8.21
N GLN A 60 -7.87 12.62 -9.26
CA GLN A 60 -8.53 13.94 -9.15
C GLN A 60 -9.79 13.85 -8.27
N GLY A 61 -9.91 14.72 -7.27
CA GLY A 61 -11.03 14.78 -6.33
C GLY A 61 -11.03 13.71 -5.23
N VAL A 62 -10.12 12.75 -5.31
CA VAL A 62 -10.05 11.62 -4.36
C VAL A 62 -9.65 12.07 -2.97
N PHE A 63 -8.74 13.03 -2.87
CA PHE A 63 -8.30 13.56 -1.58
C PHE A 63 -9.45 14.27 -0.87
N GLU A 64 -10.18 15.11 -1.60
CA GLU A 64 -11.32 15.89 -1.10
C GLU A 64 -12.49 15.00 -0.68
N ASP A 65 -12.74 13.92 -1.40
CA ASP A 65 -13.88 13.02 -1.15
C ASP A 65 -13.57 11.94 -0.09
N SER A 66 -12.35 11.38 -0.10
CA SER A 66 -12.04 10.16 0.65
C SER A 66 -10.96 10.29 1.71
N VAL A 67 -10.23 11.43 1.76
CA VAL A 67 -9.15 11.67 2.72
C VAL A 67 -9.44 12.87 3.61
N GLN A 68 -9.74 14.04 3.03
CA GLN A 68 -10.01 15.27 3.77
C GLN A 68 -11.14 15.12 4.81
N PRO A 69 -12.29 14.47 4.50
CA PRO A 69 -13.35 14.30 5.50
C PRO A 69 -12.92 13.46 6.71
N ILE A 70 -11.97 12.55 6.55
CA ILE A 70 -11.42 11.77 7.66
C ILE A 70 -10.50 12.63 8.52
N ILE A 71 -9.71 13.52 7.88
CA ILE A 71 -8.86 14.52 8.56
C ILE A 71 -9.74 15.48 9.36
N ASP A 72 -10.78 16.05 8.74
CA ASP A 72 -11.69 17.00 9.37
C ASP A 72 -12.46 16.39 10.55
N ALA A 73 -12.76 15.09 10.47
CA ALA A 73 -13.37 14.35 11.57
C ALA A 73 -12.39 14.03 12.71
N GLY A 74 -11.10 14.39 12.57
CA GLY A 74 -10.05 14.12 13.58
C GLY A 74 -9.76 12.63 13.78
N LYS A 75 -9.92 11.80 12.74
CA LYS A 75 -9.78 10.33 12.83
C LYS A 75 -8.50 9.80 12.21
N VAL A 76 -7.73 10.65 11.54
CA VAL A 76 -6.45 10.28 10.94
C VAL A 76 -5.35 10.21 12.00
N GLU A 77 -4.60 9.12 11.98
CA GLU A 77 -3.29 9.01 12.59
C GLU A 77 -2.26 8.93 11.45
N ALA A 78 -1.50 10.00 11.27
CA ALA A 78 -0.50 10.12 10.23
C ALA A 78 0.77 9.35 10.64
N ILE A 79 1.13 8.33 9.86
CA ILE A 79 2.24 7.44 10.17
C ILE A 79 3.51 7.93 9.49
N THR A 80 4.59 7.98 10.25
CA THR A 80 5.94 8.26 9.77
C THR A 80 6.86 7.10 10.14
N GLY A 81 7.52 6.52 9.14
CA GLY A 81 8.44 5.40 9.37
C GLY A 81 7.74 4.08 9.76
N ARG A 82 8.47 3.22 10.47
CA ARG A 82 7.94 1.95 10.97
C ARG A 82 6.98 2.19 12.13
N PHE A 83 5.81 1.56 12.08
CA PHE A 83 4.76 1.74 13.09
C PHE A 83 4.14 0.39 13.48
N GLU A 84 4.13 0.06 14.76
CA GLU A 84 3.47 -1.13 15.28
C GLU A 84 2.01 -0.79 15.61
N VAL A 85 1.10 -1.36 14.84
CA VAL A 85 -0.36 -1.15 14.99
C VAL A 85 -0.91 -1.90 16.19
N LEU A 86 -0.51 -3.16 16.30
CA LEU A 86 -0.78 -4.12 17.39
C LEU A 86 0.41 -5.08 17.49
N PRO A 87 0.61 -5.80 18.60
CA PRO A 87 1.63 -6.82 18.69
C PRO A 87 1.59 -7.79 17.50
N GLY A 88 2.68 -7.87 16.75
CA GLY A 88 2.80 -8.69 15.54
C GLY A 88 2.19 -8.10 14.26
N ILE A 89 1.66 -6.88 14.28
CA ILE A 89 1.15 -6.18 13.09
C ILE A 89 1.91 -4.86 12.92
N VAL A 90 2.72 -4.77 11.89
CA VAL A 90 3.65 -3.66 11.67
C VAL A 90 3.47 -3.06 10.28
N LEU A 91 3.35 -1.73 10.21
CA LEU A 91 3.45 -0.97 8.98
C LEU A 91 4.88 -0.55 8.74
N GLU A 92 5.38 -0.71 7.52
CA GLU A 92 6.70 -0.26 7.11
C GLU A 92 6.64 0.53 5.81
N PRO A 93 7.44 1.62 5.67
CA PRO A 93 7.54 2.36 4.42
C PRO A 93 8.00 1.46 3.28
N ALA A 94 7.32 1.58 2.16
CA ALA A 94 7.59 0.83 0.93
C ALA A 94 7.41 1.76 -0.29
N PRO A 95 8.18 2.88 -0.36
CA PRO A 95 7.98 3.92 -1.36
C PRO A 95 8.23 3.42 -2.77
N GLY A 96 7.59 4.07 -3.75
CA GLY A 96 7.82 3.83 -5.16
C GLY A 96 6.56 3.85 -6.00
N HIS A 97 5.54 3.07 -5.63
CA HIS A 97 4.22 3.19 -6.27
C HIS A 97 3.62 4.56 -5.95
N THR A 98 3.60 4.94 -4.68
CA THR A 98 3.50 6.33 -4.22
C THR A 98 4.68 6.65 -3.29
N PRO A 99 4.98 7.94 -3.01
CA PRO A 99 6.03 8.32 -2.07
C PRO A 99 5.80 7.79 -0.64
N GLY A 100 4.55 7.69 -0.23
CA GLY A 100 4.15 7.24 1.10
C GLY A 100 3.59 5.83 1.15
N HIS A 101 3.73 5.03 0.09
CA HIS A 101 3.25 3.65 0.11
C HIS A 101 3.83 2.87 1.30
N MET A 102 2.99 2.07 1.95
CA MET A 102 3.35 1.22 3.09
C MET A 102 2.95 -0.23 2.83
N VAL A 103 3.71 -1.14 3.40
CA VAL A 103 3.34 -2.55 3.51
C VAL A 103 2.96 -2.87 4.95
N MET A 104 2.06 -3.84 5.13
CA MET A 104 1.71 -4.36 6.45
C MET A 104 2.27 -5.77 6.60
N LYS A 105 3.17 -5.96 7.57
CA LYS A 105 3.70 -7.26 7.97
C LYS A 105 2.89 -7.79 9.14
N VAL A 106 2.57 -9.06 9.08
CA VAL A 106 1.85 -9.78 10.14
C VAL A 106 2.65 -10.99 10.55
N GLU A 107 2.86 -11.13 11.85
CA GLU A 107 3.52 -12.30 12.45
C GLU A 107 2.66 -12.86 13.58
N SER A 108 2.40 -14.17 13.54
CA SER A 108 1.67 -14.87 14.59
C SER A 108 2.09 -16.34 14.65
N CYS A 109 2.45 -16.82 15.83
CA CYS A 109 2.83 -18.23 16.07
C CYS A 109 3.93 -18.76 15.12
N GLY A 110 4.88 -17.90 14.74
CA GLY A 110 5.97 -18.25 13.80
C GLY A 110 5.55 -18.28 12.33
N GLU A 111 4.32 -17.90 12.01
CA GLU A 111 3.85 -17.69 10.64
C GLU A 111 3.94 -16.22 10.25
N HIS A 112 4.28 -15.97 8.97
CA HIS A 112 4.48 -14.63 8.44
C HIS A 112 3.56 -14.37 7.24
N ALA A 113 3.02 -13.17 7.19
CA ALA A 113 2.28 -12.66 6.03
C ALA A 113 2.68 -11.20 5.75
N ILE A 114 2.54 -10.79 4.51
CA ILE A 114 2.77 -9.39 4.11
C ILE A 114 1.70 -8.92 3.12
N PHE A 115 0.99 -7.87 3.49
CA PHE A 115 0.06 -7.17 2.61
C PHE A 115 0.84 -6.08 1.90
N VAL A 116 0.95 -6.20 0.58
CA VAL A 116 1.91 -5.40 -0.19
C VAL A 116 1.26 -4.29 -1.02
N GLY A 117 -0.08 -4.14 -0.94
CA GLY A 117 -0.78 -3.13 -1.76
C GLY A 117 -0.35 -3.23 -3.22
N ASP A 118 0.12 -2.12 -3.77
CA ASP A 118 0.47 -1.95 -5.17
C ASP A 118 1.98 -2.08 -5.48
N ILE A 119 2.74 -2.68 -4.58
CA ILE A 119 4.10 -3.13 -4.90
C ILE A 119 4.06 -4.17 -6.01
N LEU A 120 2.99 -4.98 -6.05
CA LEU A 120 2.73 -5.99 -7.06
C LEU A 120 1.30 -5.83 -7.62
N HIS A 121 1.19 -5.62 -8.93
CA HIS A 121 -0.11 -5.56 -9.63
C HIS A 121 -0.42 -6.85 -10.41
N HIS A 122 0.60 -7.62 -10.75
CA HIS A 122 0.44 -8.82 -11.56
C HIS A 122 1.51 -9.86 -11.21
N LEU A 123 1.17 -11.15 -11.28
CA LEU A 123 2.07 -12.27 -11.01
C LEU A 123 3.39 -12.20 -11.80
N ILE A 124 3.38 -11.66 -13.02
CA ILE A 124 4.58 -11.50 -13.85
C ILE A 124 5.67 -10.67 -13.17
N GLN A 125 5.31 -9.74 -12.27
CA GLN A 125 6.27 -8.88 -11.57
C GLN A 125 7.08 -9.65 -10.50
N ILE A 126 6.66 -10.86 -10.13
CA ILE A 126 7.46 -11.76 -9.31
C ILE A 126 8.66 -12.25 -10.13
N HIS A 127 8.43 -12.75 -11.34
CA HIS A 127 9.50 -13.21 -12.23
C HIS A 127 10.29 -12.06 -12.85
N CYS A 128 9.64 -10.93 -13.10
CA CYS A 128 10.20 -9.74 -13.73
C CYS A 128 10.08 -8.51 -12.80
N PRO A 129 10.78 -8.47 -11.65
CA PRO A 129 10.58 -7.43 -10.63
C PRO A 129 10.98 -6.01 -11.10
N ASN A 130 11.63 -5.89 -12.24
CA ASN A 130 11.96 -4.61 -12.87
C ASN A 130 10.81 -4.00 -13.70
N TRP A 131 9.72 -4.75 -13.91
CA TRP A 131 8.57 -4.25 -14.64
C TRP A 131 7.63 -3.50 -13.71
N ASN A 132 7.38 -2.24 -14.03
CA ASN A 132 6.48 -1.39 -13.27
C ASN A 132 5.08 -1.33 -13.89
N SER A 133 4.08 -1.04 -13.04
CA SER A 133 2.85 -0.40 -13.48
C SER A 133 3.17 1.02 -13.97
N ILE A 134 2.36 1.51 -14.92
CA ILE A 134 2.43 2.89 -15.40
C ILE A 134 2.06 3.92 -14.31
N PHE A 135 1.41 3.48 -13.24
CA PHE A 135 0.98 4.31 -12.12
C PHE A 135 2.02 4.48 -11.02
N CYS A 136 3.25 3.97 -11.21
CA CYS A 136 4.31 4.18 -10.22
C CYS A 136 4.87 5.58 -10.31
N GLU A 137 4.64 6.41 -9.27
CA GLU A 137 5.14 7.78 -9.17
C GLU A 137 6.68 7.85 -9.19
N MET A 138 7.33 6.86 -8.58
CA MET A 138 8.79 6.78 -8.42
C MET A 138 9.28 5.44 -8.96
N ALA A 139 9.40 5.34 -10.27
CA ALA A 139 9.63 4.06 -10.98
C ALA A 139 10.86 3.27 -10.51
N GLN A 140 11.97 3.93 -10.16
CA GLN A 140 13.16 3.23 -9.68
C GLN A 140 12.99 2.73 -8.25
N ASP A 141 12.38 3.52 -7.38
CA ASP A 141 12.12 3.13 -5.99
C ASP A 141 11.11 1.97 -5.95
N ALA A 142 10.09 1.98 -6.82
CA ALA A 142 9.13 0.88 -6.95
C ALA A 142 9.82 -0.45 -7.30
N ARG A 143 10.84 -0.44 -8.16
CA ARG A 143 11.64 -1.64 -8.48
C ARG A 143 12.45 -2.12 -7.28
N ASN A 144 13.12 -1.19 -6.60
CA ASN A 144 13.95 -1.50 -5.43
C ASN A 144 13.08 -2.05 -4.30
N THR A 145 11.98 -1.38 -3.98
CA THR A 145 11.01 -1.81 -2.96
C THR A 145 10.44 -3.19 -3.27
N ARG A 146 10.04 -3.44 -4.53
CA ARG A 146 9.53 -4.75 -4.96
C ARG A 146 10.53 -5.86 -4.72
N ARG A 147 11.80 -5.67 -5.10
CA ARG A 147 12.85 -6.65 -4.84
C ARG A 147 13.03 -6.91 -3.35
N ASN A 148 13.09 -5.87 -2.54
CA ASN A 148 13.24 -6.00 -1.08
C ASN A 148 12.06 -6.76 -0.46
N VAL A 149 10.83 -6.47 -0.89
CA VAL A 149 9.62 -7.16 -0.42
C VAL A 149 9.62 -8.63 -0.83
N LEU A 150 9.99 -8.94 -2.07
CA LEU A 150 10.08 -10.32 -2.55
C LEU A 150 11.17 -11.12 -1.80
N SER A 151 12.36 -10.53 -1.61
CA SER A 151 13.43 -11.16 -0.83
C SER A 151 13.02 -11.39 0.63
N TYR A 152 12.40 -10.39 1.27
CA TYR A 152 11.85 -10.55 2.63
C TYR A 152 10.86 -11.71 2.70
N ALA A 153 9.93 -11.79 1.75
CA ALA A 153 8.91 -12.83 1.73
C ALA A 153 9.52 -14.22 1.52
N ALA A 154 10.51 -14.36 0.63
CA ALA A 154 11.21 -15.63 0.41
C ALA A 154 12.00 -16.08 1.64
N GLN A 155 12.74 -15.17 2.29
CA GLN A 155 13.57 -15.46 3.46
C GLN A 155 12.77 -15.85 4.70
N ASN A 156 11.56 -15.32 4.84
CA ASN A 156 10.69 -15.57 6.00
C ASN A 156 9.54 -16.53 5.70
N SER A 157 9.52 -17.16 4.51
CA SER A 157 8.38 -17.96 4.04
C SER A 157 7.04 -17.23 4.24
N ALA A 158 7.04 -15.90 4.02
CA ALA A 158 5.86 -15.06 4.25
C ALA A 158 4.87 -15.19 3.10
N LEU A 159 3.59 -15.34 3.42
CA LEU A 159 2.51 -15.31 2.44
C LEU A 159 2.27 -13.87 1.98
N ILE A 160 2.36 -13.62 0.68
CA ILE A 160 2.18 -12.31 0.07
C ILE A 160 0.72 -12.10 -0.31
N PHE A 161 0.14 -10.96 0.09
CA PHE A 161 -1.21 -10.51 -0.27
C PHE A 161 -1.12 -9.20 -1.09
N PRO A 162 -1.11 -9.26 -2.43
CA PRO A 162 -1.23 -8.08 -3.29
C PRO A 162 -2.69 -7.65 -3.46
N ALA A 163 -2.91 -6.36 -3.75
CA ALA A 163 -4.26 -5.85 -3.95
C ALA A 163 -4.91 -6.32 -5.27
N HIS A 164 -4.12 -6.47 -6.34
CA HIS A 164 -4.62 -6.62 -7.72
C HIS A 164 -4.48 -8.01 -8.33
N PHE A 165 -4.05 -9.03 -7.57
CA PHE A 165 -3.95 -10.37 -8.15
C PHE A 165 -5.34 -10.97 -8.38
N GLY A 166 -5.59 -11.40 -9.63
CA GLY A 166 -6.76 -12.19 -9.98
C GLY A 166 -6.59 -13.65 -9.59
N GLY A 167 -7.69 -14.37 -9.44
CA GLY A 167 -7.70 -15.80 -9.15
C GLY A 167 -7.23 -16.12 -7.73
N GLN A 168 -6.06 -16.71 -7.59
CA GLN A 168 -5.45 -16.95 -6.28
C GLN A 168 -4.84 -15.65 -5.76
N HIS A 169 -5.44 -15.08 -4.73
CA HIS A 169 -5.13 -13.74 -4.21
C HIS A 169 -3.89 -13.67 -3.32
N ALA A 170 -3.29 -14.81 -2.98
CA ALA A 170 -2.09 -14.87 -2.16
C ALA A 170 -1.12 -15.93 -2.68
N VAL A 171 0.17 -15.66 -2.56
CA VAL A 171 1.23 -16.57 -3.02
C VAL A 171 2.41 -16.55 -2.07
N TRP A 172 3.14 -17.67 -2.00
CA TRP A 172 4.52 -17.69 -1.50
C TRP A 172 5.47 -17.46 -2.66
N VAL A 173 6.66 -17.00 -2.34
CA VAL A 173 7.76 -16.87 -3.29
C VAL A 173 8.99 -17.59 -2.79
N THR A 174 9.80 -18.06 -3.72
CA THR A 174 11.15 -18.57 -3.45
C THR A 174 12.15 -17.68 -4.17
N GLU A 175 13.35 -17.55 -3.61
CA GLU A 175 14.47 -16.83 -4.22
C GLU A 175 15.62 -17.78 -4.49
N LYS A 176 16.10 -17.79 -5.73
CA LYS A 176 17.30 -18.53 -6.13
C LYS A 176 18.11 -17.68 -7.11
N ASP A 177 19.38 -17.48 -6.82
CA ASP A 177 20.31 -16.74 -7.70
C ASP A 177 19.73 -15.38 -8.18
N THR A 178 19.12 -14.61 -7.24
CA THR A 178 18.46 -13.32 -7.50
C THR A 178 17.20 -13.36 -8.36
N ARG A 179 16.68 -14.54 -8.66
CA ARG A 179 15.40 -14.77 -9.35
C ARG A 179 14.33 -15.19 -8.35
N PHE A 180 13.11 -14.73 -8.62
CA PHE A 180 11.96 -15.09 -7.80
C PHE A 180 11.01 -15.97 -8.59
N ASP A 181 10.52 -17.03 -7.95
CA ASP A 181 9.53 -17.94 -8.49
C ASP A 181 8.34 -18.04 -7.54
N ILE A 182 7.14 -18.29 -8.12
CA ILE A 182 5.91 -18.46 -7.37
C ILE A 182 5.89 -19.87 -6.78
N ALA A 183 5.55 -19.97 -5.50
CA ALA A 183 5.22 -21.21 -4.83
C ALA A 183 3.75 -21.20 -4.41
N TYR A 184 3.00 -22.24 -4.81
CA TYR A 184 1.58 -22.42 -4.44
C TYR A 184 1.41 -23.25 -3.15
N ILE A 185 2.49 -23.72 -2.60
CA ILE A 185 2.59 -24.42 -1.33
C ILE A 185 3.67 -23.72 -0.53
N LYS A 186 3.48 -23.60 0.79
CA LYS A 186 4.47 -22.96 1.66
C LYS A 186 5.83 -23.63 1.49
N PRO A 187 6.89 -22.89 1.16
CA PRO A 187 8.25 -23.42 1.11
C PRO A 187 8.69 -23.93 2.49
N ILE A 188 9.32 -25.08 2.52
CA ILE A 188 9.89 -25.70 3.73
C ILE A 188 11.29 -25.13 3.97
#